data_2ba1132504e8c44aee31f1babb6aa532
#
_entry.id   2ba1132504e8c44aee31f1babb6aa532
#
_cell.length_a   1.000
_cell.length_b   1.000
_cell.length_c   1.000
_cell.angle_alpha   90.00
_cell.angle_beta   90.00
_cell.angle_gamma   90.00
#
_symmetry.space_group_name_H-M   'P 1'
#
loop_
_entity.id
_entity.type
_entity.pdbx_description
1 polymer ?
#
loop_
_entity_poly.entity_id
_entity_poly.type
_entity_poly.pdbx_seq_one_letter_code
_entity_poly.pdbx_strand_id
1 'polypeptide(L)'
;PLVELVASMPEIEYMEKPKRLFFSVENGKRSSCINPLQTGQGTSPTSNLTGKEVLVAVIDSGIDYAHPDFCNSDGTTRIAVLWDQTLDTVYERETINLALRQESEQERYAICPSRDASGHGTHVAGIAAGNGRASNGRYRGVAYESELIVVKLGVPRETSFPKTTELMSAVDFCI
;
A
#
# COMPACT_ATOMS: atom_id res chain seq x y z
N PRO A 1 32.06 -24.98 -10.56
CA PRO A 1 33.22 -24.56 -11.37
C PRO A 1 32.98 -23.30 -12.19
N LEU A 2 31.82 -23.15 -12.89
CA LEU A 2 31.53 -21.97 -13.71
C LEU A 2 31.23 -20.72 -12.88
N VAL A 3 30.51 -20.89 -11.76
CA VAL A 3 30.16 -19.81 -10.84
C VAL A 3 31.40 -19.19 -10.18
N GLU A 4 32.35 -20.03 -9.77
CA GLU A 4 33.62 -19.58 -9.18
C GLU A 4 34.48 -18.83 -10.18
N LEU A 5 34.46 -19.29 -11.45
CA LEU A 5 35.19 -18.62 -12.53
C LEU A 5 34.59 -17.23 -12.84
N VAL A 6 33.26 -17.13 -12.89
CA VAL A 6 32.58 -15.85 -13.13
C VAL A 6 32.75 -14.91 -11.93
N ALA A 7 32.65 -15.43 -10.69
CA ALA A 7 32.86 -14.63 -9.49
C ALA A 7 34.30 -14.11 -9.31
N SER A 8 35.27 -14.70 -10.02
CA SER A 8 36.67 -14.24 -10.00
C SER A 8 37.00 -13.15 -11.02
N MET A 9 36.02 -12.77 -11.88
CA MET A 9 36.23 -11.70 -12.88
C MET A 9 36.24 -10.34 -12.18
N PRO A 10 37.20 -9.45 -12.48
CA PRO A 10 37.31 -8.16 -11.80
C PRO A 10 36.15 -7.20 -12.08
N GLU A 11 35.37 -7.46 -13.13
CA GLU A 11 34.17 -6.70 -13.49
C GLU A 11 32.93 -7.09 -12.67
N ILE A 12 32.99 -8.19 -11.90
CA ILE A 12 31.88 -8.70 -11.08
C ILE A 12 32.07 -8.26 -9.63
N GLU A 13 31.34 -7.24 -9.23
CA GLU A 13 31.37 -6.74 -7.85
C GLU A 13 30.58 -7.60 -6.87
N TYR A 14 29.51 -8.24 -7.34
CA TYR A 14 28.64 -9.04 -6.50
C TYR A 14 27.96 -10.16 -7.26
N MET A 15 27.86 -11.33 -6.66
CA MET A 15 27.12 -12.47 -7.15
C MET A 15 26.40 -13.18 -6.02
N GLU A 16 25.13 -13.41 -6.16
CA GLU A 16 24.34 -14.13 -5.16
C GLU A 16 23.49 -15.24 -5.81
N LYS A 17 23.35 -16.32 -5.07
CA LYS A 17 22.40 -17.37 -5.46
C LYS A 17 20.99 -16.86 -5.24
N PRO A 18 20.06 -17.03 -6.24
CA PRO A 18 18.68 -16.63 -6.05
C PRO A 18 18.08 -17.23 -4.77
N LYS A 19 17.55 -16.39 -3.92
CA LYS A 19 16.84 -16.76 -2.70
C LYS A 19 15.34 -16.67 -2.93
N ARG A 20 14.59 -17.55 -2.27
CA ARG A 20 13.13 -17.40 -2.24
C ARG A 20 12.80 -16.22 -1.35
N LEU A 21 12.10 -15.25 -1.90
CA LEU A 21 11.52 -14.14 -1.15
C LEU A 21 10.14 -14.56 -0.67
N PHE A 22 9.86 -14.31 0.61
CA PHE A 22 8.54 -14.53 1.21
C PHE A 22 8.02 -13.19 1.69
N PHE A 23 6.79 -12.89 1.32
CA PHE A 23 6.09 -11.73 1.87
C PHE A 23 5.72 -12.03 3.32
N SER A 24 6.23 -11.26 4.27
CA SER A 24 5.93 -11.45 5.69
C SER A 24 6.02 -10.13 6.44
N VAL A 25 4.90 -9.43 6.52
CA VAL A 25 4.76 -8.20 7.32
C VAL A 25 5.12 -8.45 8.80
N GLU A 26 4.67 -9.56 9.37
CA GLU A 26 4.96 -9.90 10.76
C GLU A 26 6.46 -10.04 11.05
N ASN A 27 7.18 -10.72 10.16
CA ASN A 27 8.62 -10.87 10.32
C ASN A 27 9.35 -9.54 10.13
N GLY A 28 8.92 -8.72 9.18
CA GLY A 28 9.45 -7.36 8.96
C GLY A 28 9.24 -6.49 10.19
N LYS A 29 8.02 -6.42 10.72
CA LYS A 29 7.67 -5.64 11.92
C LYS A 29 8.45 -6.10 13.15
N ARG A 30 8.64 -7.41 13.32
CA ARG A 30 9.45 -7.96 14.43
C ARG A 30 10.92 -7.57 14.29
N SER A 31 11.49 -7.71 13.10
CA SER A 31 12.90 -7.38 12.83
C SER A 31 13.19 -5.88 12.93
N SER A 32 12.20 -5.03 12.66
CA SER A 32 12.29 -3.57 12.77
C SER A 32 11.83 -3.04 14.14
N CYS A 33 11.59 -3.92 15.12
CA CYS A 33 11.15 -3.55 16.47
C CYS A 33 9.83 -2.72 16.49
N ILE A 34 8.96 -2.87 15.50
CA ILE A 34 7.69 -2.14 15.42
C ILE A 34 6.65 -2.70 16.40
N ASN A 35 6.64 -4.02 16.61
CA ASN A 35 5.65 -4.67 17.46
C ASN A 35 5.56 -4.08 18.88
N PRO A 36 6.67 -3.85 19.61
CA PRO A 36 6.61 -3.20 20.93
C PRO A 36 5.98 -1.80 20.90
N LEU A 37 6.20 -1.02 19.84
CA LEU A 37 5.63 0.31 19.69
C LEU A 37 4.11 0.27 19.50
N GLN A 38 3.61 -0.75 18.82
CA GLN A 38 2.18 -0.93 18.56
C GLN A 38 1.41 -1.52 19.77
N THR A 39 2.06 -2.37 20.57
CA THR A 39 1.38 -3.12 21.65
C THR A 39 1.47 -2.46 23.02
N GLY A 40 2.18 -1.34 23.13
CA GLY A 40 2.36 -0.66 24.40
C GLY A 40 3.20 -1.43 25.45
N GLN A 41 3.88 -2.48 25.05
CA GLN A 41 4.70 -3.32 25.95
C GLN A 41 6.08 -2.69 26.27
N GLY A 42 6.34 -1.47 25.83
CA GLY A 42 7.57 -0.75 26.13
C GLY A 42 7.40 0.20 27.33
N THR A 43 8.48 0.42 28.05
CA THR A 43 8.57 1.43 29.14
C THR A 43 8.67 2.86 28.59
N SER A 44 8.55 3.05 27.28
CA SER A 44 8.64 4.35 26.61
C SER A 44 7.28 5.06 26.57
N PRO A 45 7.23 6.38 26.75
CA PRO A 45 6.01 7.18 26.52
C PRO A 45 5.51 7.13 25.08
N THR A 46 6.28 6.57 24.15
CA THR A 46 5.94 6.35 22.75
C THR A 46 5.29 4.98 22.48
N SER A 47 4.82 4.27 23.50
CA SER A 47 4.09 3.02 23.32
C SER A 47 2.68 3.28 22.81
N ASN A 48 2.15 2.35 21.99
CA ASN A 48 0.84 2.43 21.34
C ASN A 48 0.77 3.40 20.13
N LEU A 49 1.85 3.43 19.34
CA LEU A 49 1.87 4.18 18.09
C LEU A 49 1.22 3.34 16.97
N THR A 50 0.06 3.78 16.52
CA THR A 50 -0.78 3.05 15.56
C THR A 50 -0.96 3.78 14.23
N GLY A 51 -0.44 5.01 14.14
CA GLY A 51 -0.67 5.91 13.02
C GLY A 51 -2.01 6.66 13.09
N LYS A 52 -2.69 6.66 14.24
CA LYS A 52 -3.90 7.44 14.43
C LYS A 52 -3.61 8.91 14.21
N GLU A 53 -4.51 9.60 13.49
CA GLU A 53 -4.37 11.02 13.11
C GLU A 53 -3.20 11.30 12.14
N VAL A 54 -2.70 10.26 11.47
CA VAL A 54 -1.67 10.38 10.43
C VAL A 54 -2.29 10.04 9.09
N LEU A 55 -1.92 10.78 8.05
CA LEU A 55 -2.19 10.46 6.66
C LEU A 55 -0.99 9.73 6.06
N VAL A 56 -1.23 8.58 5.44
CA VAL A 56 -0.22 7.82 4.69
C VAL A 56 -0.53 7.94 3.20
N ALA A 57 0.38 8.54 2.45
CA ALA A 57 0.26 8.63 1.00
C ALA A 57 0.85 7.37 0.34
N VAL A 58 0.08 6.77 -0.57
CA VAL A 58 0.48 5.62 -1.39
C VAL A 58 0.38 6.00 -2.85
N ILE A 59 1.52 6.12 -3.51
CA ILE A 59 1.64 6.46 -4.94
C ILE A 59 2.13 5.21 -5.66
N ASP A 60 1.21 4.48 -6.30
CA ASP A 60 1.50 3.16 -6.85
C ASP A 60 0.54 2.79 -8.00
N SER A 61 0.32 1.50 -8.26
CA SER A 61 -0.57 0.97 -9.32
C SER A 61 -2.06 1.14 -9.03
N GLY A 62 -2.43 1.69 -7.89
CA GLY A 62 -3.80 1.83 -7.41
C GLY A 62 -4.04 1.12 -6.09
N ILE A 63 -5.30 0.89 -5.76
CA ILE A 63 -5.73 0.18 -4.55
C ILE A 63 -7.06 -0.54 -4.81
N ASP A 64 -7.22 -1.73 -4.25
CA ASP A 64 -8.54 -2.32 -4.04
C ASP A 64 -9.19 -1.62 -2.83
N TYR A 65 -9.90 -0.52 -3.11
CA TYR A 65 -10.52 0.29 -2.06
C TYR A 65 -11.63 -0.44 -1.30
N ALA A 66 -12.13 -1.56 -1.83
CA ALA A 66 -13.15 -2.39 -1.18
C ALA A 66 -12.55 -3.46 -0.25
N HIS A 67 -11.23 -3.63 -0.26
CA HIS A 67 -10.60 -4.58 0.63
C HIS A 67 -10.86 -4.22 2.11
N PRO A 68 -11.26 -5.17 2.96
CA PRO A 68 -11.64 -4.90 4.35
C PRO A 68 -10.58 -4.16 5.16
N ASP A 69 -9.30 -4.34 4.83
CA ASP A 69 -8.19 -3.69 5.56
C ASP A 69 -8.09 -2.18 5.33
N PHE A 70 -8.81 -1.65 4.34
CA PHE A 70 -8.91 -0.21 4.07
C PHE A 70 -10.25 0.38 4.47
N CYS A 71 -11.10 -0.40 5.12
CA CYS A 71 -12.41 0.03 5.62
C CYS A 71 -12.44 0.05 7.14
N ASN A 72 -13.22 0.98 7.70
CA ASN A 72 -13.56 1.04 9.11
C ASN A 72 -14.51 -0.11 9.51
N SER A 73 -14.75 -0.29 10.82
CA SER A 73 -15.66 -1.30 11.33
C SER A 73 -17.12 -1.09 10.91
N ASP A 74 -17.50 0.15 10.64
CA ASP A 74 -18.83 0.54 10.15
C ASP A 74 -19.00 0.39 8.62
N GLY A 75 -17.96 -0.08 7.92
CA GLY A 75 -17.95 -0.25 6.47
C GLY A 75 -17.56 0.98 5.67
N THR A 76 -17.30 2.12 6.32
CA THR A 76 -16.80 3.31 5.63
C THR A 76 -15.33 3.18 5.27
N THR A 77 -14.89 3.92 4.24
CA THR A 77 -13.49 3.88 3.82
C THR A 77 -12.56 4.66 4.77
N ARG A 78 -11.32 4.19 4.89
CA ARG A 78 -10.20 4.92 5.50
C ARG A 78 -9.43 5.78 4.49
N ILE A 79 -9.78 5.68 3.21
CA ILE A 79 -9.17 6.47 2.13
C ILE A 79 -9.83 7.85 2.16
N ALA A 80 -9.04 8.89 2.42
CA ALA A 80 -9.49 10.28 2.38
C ALA A 80 -9.75 10.71 0.95
N VAL A 81 -8.83 10.36 0.04
CA VAL A 81 -8.92 10.71 -1.37
C VAL A 81 -8.15 9.69 -2.23
N LEU A 82 -8.67 9.40 -3.39
CA LEU A 82 -8.06 8.53 -4.41
C LEU A 82 -8.01 9.29 -5.75
N TRP A 83 -6.81 9.61 -6.20
CA TRP A 83 -6.61 10.14 -7.55
C TRP A 83 -6.18 9.04 -8.51
N ASP A 84 -6.99 8.78 -9.51
CA ASP A 84 -6.65 7.86 -10.60
C ASP A 84 -6.17 8.67 -11.81
N GLN A 85 -4.86 8.71 -12.02
CA GLN A 85 -4.25 9.43 -13.15
C GLN A 85 -4.60 8.79 -14.50
N THR A 86 -4.96 7.50 -14.54
CA THR A 86 -5.36 6.84 -15.79
C THR A 86 -6.73 7.30 -16.29
N LEU A 87 -7.57 7.76 -15.37
CA LEU A 87 -8.91 8.27 -15.61
C LEU A 87 -8.97 9.80 -15.50
N ASP A 88 -7.87 10.43 -15.09
CA ASP A 88 -7.76 11.85 -14.73
C ASP A 88 -8.89 12.29 -13.78
N THR A 89 -9.16 11.48 -12.77
CA THR A 89 -10.29 11.68 -11.86
C THR A 89 -9.89 11.49 -10.40
N VAL A 90 -10.38 12.39 -9.55
CA VAL A 90 -10.23 12.33 -8.10
C VAL A 90 -11.54 11.84 -7.49
N TYR A 91 -11.44 10.83 -6.63
CA TYR A 91 -12.55 10.27 -5.86
C TYR A 91 -12.34 10.62 -4.40
N GLU A 92 -13.23 11.45 -3.87
CA GLU A 92 -13.25 11.79 -2.46
C GLU A 92 -13.89 10.68 -1.62
N ARG A 93 -13.70 10.73 -0.32
CA ARG A 93 -14.22 9.78 0.68
C ARG A 93 -15.71 9.47 0.47
N GLU A 94 -16.51 10.49 0.19
CA GLU A 94 -17.96 10.38 0.02
C GLU A 94 -18.29 9.50 -1.19
N THR A 95 -17.59 9.69 -2.29
CA THR A 95 -17.77 8.89 -3.51
C THR A 95 -17.37 7.44 -3.29
N ILE A 96 -16.23 7.22 -2.61
CA ILE A 96 -15.78 5.87 -2.27
C ILE A 96 -16.79 5.19 -1.34
N ASN A 97 -17.30 5.88 -0.33
CA ASN A 97 -18.34 5.37 0.56
C ASN A 97 -19.65 5.05 -0.16
N LEU A 98 -20.02 5.87 -1.14
CA LEU A 98 -21.19 5.59 -1.98
C LEU A 98 -21.00 4.31 -2.79
N ALA A 99 -19.81 4.11 -3.36
CA ALA A 99 -19.45 2.88 -4.05
C ALA A 99 -19.49 1.66 -3.11
N LEU A 100 -18.93 1.77 -1.91
CA LEU A 100 -18.88 0.67 -0.94
C LEU A 100 -20.27 0.21 -0.44
N ARG A 101 -21.30 1.05 -0.54
CA ARG A 101 -22.68 0.70 -0.16
C ARG A 101 -23.39 -0.16 -1.20
N GLN A 102 -22.81 -0.30 -2.39
CA GLN A 102 -23.41 -1.09 -3.46
C GLN A 102 -23.20 -2.59 -3.19
N GLU A 103 -24.23 -3.38 -3.49
CA GLU A 103 -24.20 -4.83 -3.25
C GLU A 103 -23.32 -5.56 -4.26
N SER A 104 -23.36 -5.13 -5.53
CA SER A 104 -22.59 -5.76 -6.59
C SER A 104 -21.28 -5.02 -6.91
N GLU A 105 -20.28 -5.78 -7.32
CA GLU A 105 -19.01 -5.23 -7.80
C GLU A 105 -19.24 -4.33 -9.03
N GLN A 106 -20.15 -4.69 -9.91
CA GLN A 106 -20.48 -3.92 -11.12
C GLN A 106 -21.03 -2.53 -10.78
N GLU A 107 -21.95 -2.43 -9.84
CA GLU A 107 -22.49 -1.15 -9.37
C GLU A 107 -21.44 -0.32 -8.65
N ARG A 108 -20.58 -0.97 -7.85
CA ARG A 108 -19.48 -0.32 -7.16
C ARG A 108 -18.52 0.36 -8.14
N TYR A 109 -18.11 -0.34 -9.18
CA TYR A 109 -17.22 0.22 -10.20
C TYR A 109 -17.91 1.13 -11.22
N ALA A 110 -19.23 1.18 -11.25
CA ALA A 110 -19.94 2.24 -11.98
C ALA A 110 -19.81 3.61 -11.30
N ILE A 111 -19.61 3.63 -9.98
CA ILE A 111 -19.44 4.86 -9.18
C ILE A 111 -17.96 5.24 -9.06
N CYS A 112 -17.12 4.29 -8.68
CA CYS A 112 -15.67 4.49 -8.54
C CYS A 112 -14.92 3.42 -9.35
N PRO A 113 -14.65 3.67 -10.65
CA PRO A 113 -14.07 2.68 -11.56
C PRO A 113 -12.58 2.41 -11.36
N SER A 114 -11.92 3.12 -10.45
CA SER A 114 -10.51 2.91 -10.17
C SER A 114 -10.24 1.50 -9.66
N ARG A 115 -9.25 0.82 -10.25
CA ARG A 115 -8.88 -0.56 -9.90
C ARG A 115 -7.37 -0.70 -9.83
N ASP A 116 -6.90 -1.53 -8.92
CA ASP A 116 -5.52 -2.00 -8.91
C ASP A 116 -5.42 -3.32 -9.68
N ALA A 117 -5.14 -3.23 -10.98
CA ALA A 117 -5.05 -4.41 -11.85
C ALA A 117 -3.81 -5.27 -11.55
N SER A 118 -2.76 -4.71 -10.99
CA SER A 118 -1.53 -5.43 -10.65
C SER A 118 -1.55 -6.04 -9.25
N GLY A 119 -2.32 -5.45 -8.34
CA GLY A 119 -2.33 -5.78 -6.92
C GLY A 119 -1.12 -5.25 -6.14
N HIS A 120 -0.16 -4.62 -6.80
CA HIS A 120 1.06 -4.15 -6.14
C HIS A 120 0.77 -3.01 -5.16
N GLY A 121 0.06 -1.98 -5.58
CA GLY A 121 -0.30 -0.85 -4.73
C GLY A 121 -1.18 -1.25 -3.54
N THR A 122 -2.14 -2.16 -3.75
CA THR A 122 -2.95 -2.77 -2.68
C THR A 122 -2.08 -3.46 -1.64
N HIS A 123 -1.09 -4.24 -2.10
CA HIS A 123 -0.16 -4.94 -1.22
C HIS A 123 0.74 -3.96 -0.44
N VAL A 124 1.30 -2.96 -1.10
CA VAL A 124 2.12 -1.91 -0.47
C VAL A 124 1.31 -1.13 0.57
N ALA A 125 0.08 -0.71 0.21
CA ALA A 125 -0.82 -0.04 1.14
C ALA A 125 -1.18 -0.92 2.36
N GLY A 126 -1.38 -2.22 2.15
CA GLY A 126 -1.63 -3.19 3.21
C GLY A 126 -0.48 -3.31 4.21
N ILE A 127 0.77 -3.36 3.72
CA ILE A 127 1.97 -3.37 4.56
C ILE A 127 2.12 -2.06 5.34
N ALA A 128 1.90 -0.93 4.68
CA ALA A 128 2.04 0.38 5.31
C ALA A 128 0.93 0.65 6.34
N ALA A 129 -0.33 0.41 6.00
CA ALA A 129 -1.48 0.96 6.70
C ALA A 129 -2.71 0.03 6.82
N GLY A 130 -2.65 -1.22 6.35
CA GLY A 130 -3.75 -2.17 6.47
C GLY A 130 -4.14 -2.42 7.93
N ASN A 131 -5.43 -2.37 8.28
CA ASN A 131 -5.87 -2.56 9.66
C ASN A 131 -6.01 -4.03 10.06
N GLY A 132 -5.83 -4.96 9.13
CA GLY A 132 -5.84 -6.39 9.36
C GLY A 132 -7.25 -7.00 9.54
N ARG A 133 -8.32 -6.30 9.18
CA ARG A 133 -9.70 -6.80 9.34
C ARG A 133 -9.95 -8.09 8.58
N ALA A 134 -9.39 -8.23 7.37
CA ALA A 134 -9.49 -9.47 6.59
C ALA A 134 -8.88 -10.69 7.29
N SER A 135 -7.98 -10.46 8.24
CA SER A 135 -7.25 -11.50 8.99
C SER A 135 -7.57 -11.52 10.48
N ASN A 136 -8.68 -10.92 10.92
CA ASN A 136 -9.05 -10.77 12.33
C ASN A 136 -7.92 -10.10 13.16
N GLY A 137 -7.24 -9.11 12.57
CA GLY A 137 -6.17 -8.36 13.21
C GLY A 137 -4.78 -9.01 13.18
N ARG A 138 -4.65 -10.20 12.58
CA ARG A 138 -3.39 -10.94 12.53
C ARG A 138 -2.33 -10.25 11.67
N TYR A 139 -2.72 -9.76 10.48
CA TYR A 139 -1.81 -9.13 9.53
C TYR A 139 -2.07 -7.63 9.43
N ARG A 140 -1.76 -6.89 10.49
CA ARG A 140 -1.81 -5.43 10.50
C ARG A 140 -0.56 -4.83 9.90
N GLY A 141 -0.74 -3.76 9.15
CA GLY A 141 0.34 -2.90 8.68
C GLY A 141 1.03 -2.13 9.81
N VAL A 142 1.94 -1.25 9.42
CA VAL A 142 2.72 -0.45 10.38
C VAL A 142 1.84 0.64 11.01
N ALA A 143 1.14 1.44 10.19
CA ALA A 143 0.25 2.54 10.61
C ALA A 143 -1.22 2.13 10.44
N TYR A 144 -1.65 1.07 11.13
CA TYR A 144 -2.94 0.43 10.90
C TYR A 144 -4.19 1.26 11.30
N GLU A 145 -4.03 2.38 11.99
CA GLU A 145 -5.09 3.34 12.31
C GLU A 145 -4.98 4.65 11.51
N SER A 146 -4.02 4.76 10.57
CA SER A 146 -3.89 5.93 9.71
C SER A 146 -5.03 6.04 8.71
N GLU A 147 -5.24 7.23 8.20
CA GLU A 147 -6.00 7.46 6.97
C GLU A 147 -5.06 7.39 5.77
N LEU A 148 -5.62 7.26 4.57
CA LEU A 148 -4.88 7.05 3.33
C LEU A 148 -5.17 8.15 2.32
N ILE A 149 -4.12 8.62 1.64
CA ILE A 149 -4.20 9.29 0.35
C ILE A 149 -3.64 8.32 -0.68
N VAL A 150 -4.37 8.06 -1.75
CA VAL A 150 -3.93 7.12 -2.78
C VAL A 150 -3.82 7.84 -4.12
N VAL A 151 -2.69 7.66 -4.79
CA VAL A 151 -2.54 8.07 -6.18
C VAL A 151 -2.22 6.84 -7.01
N LYS A 152 -3.13 6.50 -7.92
CA LYS A 152 -2.87 5.51 -8.95
C LYS A 152 -2.14 6.20 -10.09
N LEU A 153 -0.89 5.81 -10.27
CA LEU A 153 -0.05 6.30 -11.38
C LEU A 153 -0.59 5.86 -12.73
N GLY A 154 -0.32 6.65 -13.76
CA GLY A 154 -0.70 6.35 -15.13
C GLY A 154 -0.31 4.95 -15.60
N VAL A 155 -0.93 4.46 -16.68
CA VAL A 155 -0.70 3.11 -17.21
C VAL A 155 0.76 2.95 -17.59
N PRO A 156 1.46 1.92 -17.08
CA PRO A 156 2.80 1.60 -17.56
C PRO A 156 2.74 1.31 -19.06
N ARG A 157 3.54 1.99 -19.85
CA ARG A 157 3.69 1.68 -21.27
C ARG A 157 4.60 0.47 -21.41
N GLU A 158 4.44 -0.32 -22.47
CA GLU A 158 5.23 -1.54 -22.72
C GLU A 158 6.75 -1.33 -22.64
N THR A 159 7.23 -0.09 -22.71
CA THR A 159 8.66 0.24 -22.74
C THR A 159 9.12 1.20 -21.64
N SER A 160 8.25 1.68 -20.74
CA SER A 160 8.65 2.60 -19.68
C SER A 160 7.70 2.55 -18.47
N PHE A 161 8.26 2.73 -17.28
CA PHE A 161 7.57 3.10 -16.05
C PHE A 161 6.75 4.39 -16.25
N PRO A 162 5.81 4.72 -15.33
CA PRO A 162 5.18 6.03 -15.30
C PRO A 162 6.25 7.12 -15.44
N LYS A 163 5.90 8.20 -16.15
CA LYS A 163 6.85 9.29 -16.34
C LYS A 163 7.15 9.97 -15.02
N THR A 164 8.35 10.51 -14.89
CA THR A 164 8.75 11.30 -13.71
C THR A 164 7.82 12.47 -13.45
N THR A 165 7.22 13.06 -14.49
CA THR A 165 6.23 14.13 -14.39
C THR A 165 4.92 13.65 -13.72
N GLU A 166 4.46 12.43 -13.99
CA GLU A 166 3.29 11.82 -13.35
C GLU A 166 3.57 11.60 -11.85
N LEU A 167 4.77 11.12 -11.53
CA LEU A 167 5.19 10.96 -10.14
C LEU A 167 5.31 12.30 -9.41
N MET A 168 5.89 13.32 -10.05
CA MET A 168 5.99 14.66 -9.46
C MET A 168 4.60 15.25 -9.16
N SER A 169 3.67 15.16 -10.11
CA SER A 169 2.28 15.60 -9.90
C SER A 169 1.59 14.80 -8.78
N ALA A 170 1.88 13.50 -8.66
CA ALA A 170 1.35 12.68 -7.60
C ALA A 170 1.86 13.11 -6.21
N VAL A 171 3.14 13.45 -6.10
CA VAL A 171 3.73 13.96 -4.85
C VAL A 171 3.15 15.32 -4.52
N ASP A 172 3.05 16.25 -5.48
CA ASP A 172 2.46 17.57 -5.30
C ASP A 172 1.00 17.50 -4.84
N PHE A 173 0.24 16.52 -5.34
CA PHE A 173 -1.14 16.28 -4.92
C PHE A 173 -1.26 15.81 -3.45
N CYS A 174 -0.23 15.16 -2.91
CA CYS A 174 -0.23 14.61 -1.55
C CYS A 174 0.22 15.61 -0.48
N ILE A 175 0.75 16.77 -0.86
CA ILE A 175 1.28 17.82 0.04
C ILE A 175 0.25 18.90 0.28
#